data_f69160b7132985811530e986833a49bb
#
_entry.id   f69160b7132985811530e986833a49bb
#
_cell.length_a   1.000
_cell.length_b   1.000
_cell.length_c   1.000
_cell.angle_alpha   90.00
_cell.angle_beta   90.00
_cell.angle_gamma   90.00
#
_symmetry.space_group_name_H-M   'P 1'
#
loop_
_entity.id
_entity.type
_entity.pdbx_description
1 polymer ?
#
loop_
_entity_poly.entity_id
_entity_poly.type
_entity_poly.pdbx_seq_one_letter_code
_entity_poly.pdbx_strand_id
1 'polypeptide(L)'
;MPTSRRNFLTTAAGIAAGGTALALAAVPASAVSSPMLDGDLRQAFGDIVEIYAARDRMHKKYGDAADSRDDYQELEDRLDDAVETLISVPASSMDGIKAKASALQLDELFADYEAHQQIALSLAEDLTALG
;
A
#
# COMPACT_ATOMS: atom_id res chain seq x y z
N MET A 1 -4.89 11.02 6.48
CA MET A 1 -5.23 10.60 7.77
C MET A 1 -5.02 9.16 8.06
N PRO A 2 -3.84 8.87 8.47
CA PRO A 2 -3.45 7.51 8.76
C PRO A 2 -4.38 6.83 9.77
N THR A 3 -4.75 7.57 10.80
CA THR A 3 -5.60 7.02 11.83
C THR A 3 -6.96 6.63 11.29
N SER A 4 -7.50 7.48 10.47
CA SER A 4 -8.81 7.24 9.89
C SER A 4 -8.81 5.99 9.04
N ARG A 5 -7.76 5.83 8.27
CA ARG A 5 -7.65 4.69 7.40
C ARG A 5 -7.47 3.42 8.21
N ARG A 6 -6.68 3.54 9.25
CA ARG A 6 -6.44 2.38 10.10
C ARG A 6 -7.75 1.96 10.75
N ASN A 7 -8.55 2.94 11.17
CA ASN A 7 -9.80 2.64 11.80
C ASN A 7 -10.76 1.99 10.81
N PHE A 8 -10.71 2.43 9.57
CA PHE A 8 -11.56 1.87 8.53
C PHE A 8 -11.21 0.39 8.33
N LEU A 9 -9.93 0.09 8.23
CA LEU A 9 -9.50 -1.27 8.02
C LEU A 9 -9.90 -2.16 9.19
N THR A 10 -9.77 -1.62 10.39
CA THR A 10 -10.13 -2.37 11.58
C THR A 10 -11.62 -2.64 11.59
N THR A 11 -12.40 -1.65 11.23
CA THR A 11 -13.84 -1.79 11.23
C THR A 11 -14.26 -2.83 10.19
N ALA A 12 -13.66 -2.74 9.03
CA ALA A 12 -13.99 -3.67 7.96
C ALA A 12 -13.68 -5.10 8.41
N ALA A 13 -12.55 -5.25 9.05
CA ALA A 13 -12.14 -6.55 9.50
C ALA A 13 -13.11 -7.06 10.57
N GLY A 14 -13.51 -6.18 11.44
CA GLY A 14 -14.45 -6.55 12.47
C GLY A 14 -15.79 -6.99 11.92
N ILE A 15 -16.27 -6.25 10.97
CA ILE A 15 -17.55 -6.55 10.37
C ILE A 15 -17.45 -7.88 9.65
N ALA A 16 -16.41 -8.02 8.90
CA ALA A 16 -16.19 -9.24 8.14
C ALA A 16 -16.16 -10.42 9.10
N ALA A 17 -15.45 -10.27 10.15
CA ALA A 17 -15.33 -11.35 11.11
C ALA A 17 -16.68 -11.70 11.68
N GLY A 18 -17.40 -10.70 12.05
CA GLY A 18 -18.71 -10.90 12.62
C GLY A 18 -19.72 -11.49 11.69
N GLY A 19 -19.87 -10.87 10.58
CA GLY A 19 -20.91 -11.28 9.67
C GLY A 19 -20.64 -12.58 9.01
N THR A 20 -19.40 -12.85 8.89
CA THR A 20 -19.09 -13.96 8.10
C THR A 20 -18.98 -15.24 8.76
N ALA A 21 -18.99 -15.21 10.00
CA ALA A 21 -18.89 -16.43 10.70
C ALA A 21 -19.58 -17.53 9.92
N LEU A 22 -20.59 -17.14 9.32
CA LEU A 22 -21.34 -18.07 8.56
C LEU A 22 -20.78 -18.34 7.22
N ALA A 23 -20.66 -17.34 6.52
CA ALA A 23 -20.27 -17.42 5.16
C ALA A 23 -19.00 -18.21 5.11
N LEU A 24 -18.29 -18.14 6.18
CA LEU A 24 -17.13 -18.78 6.23
C LEU A 24 -17.18 -20.10 5.83
N ALA A 25 -18.11 -20.70 6.30
CA ALA A 25 -18.26 -22.09 6.12
C ALA A 25 -18.12 -22.30 4.65
N ALA A 26 -18.63 -21.43 3.94
CA ALA A 26 -18.72 -21.63 2.53
C ALA A 26 -17.36 -21.53 1.95
N VAL A 27 -16.64 -20.92 2.54
CA VAL A 27 -15.72 -20.91 2.07
C VAL A 27 -14.71 -21.28 1.34
N PRO A 28 -15.00 -21.90 0.86
CA PRO A 28 -14.33 -22.25 -0.27
C PRO A 28 -13.87 -20.95 -0.81
N ALA A 29 -14.65 -20.04 -0.49
CA ALA A 29 -14.38 -18.73 -0.89
C ALA A 29 -12.98 -18.45 -0.48
N SER A 30 -12.53 -19.07 0.56
CA SER A 30 -11.20 -18.83 1.02
C SER A 30 -10.21 -19.07 -0.09
N ALA A 31 -10.51 -20.00 -0.94
CA ALA A 31 -9.60 -20.30 -2.01
C ALA A 31 -9.59 -19.13 -2.96
N VAL A 32 -10.74 -18.50 -3.12
CA VAL A 32 -10.86 -17.39 -4.03
C VAL A 32 -10.27 -16.15 -3.42
N SER A 33 -10.39 -16.01 -2.11
CA SER A 33 -9.91 -14.80 -1.48
C SER A 33 -8.39 -14.83 -1.34
N SER A 34 -7.79 -16.00 -1.46
CA SER A 34 -6.36 -16.09 -1.34
C SER A 34 -5.61 -15.09 -2.24
N PRO A 35 -5.96 -14.99 -3.51
CA PRO A 35 -5.29 -14.04 -4.39
C PRO A 35 -5.60 -12.61 -4.00
N MET A 36 -6.64 -12.42 -3.19
CA MET A 36 -7.04 -11.07 -2.81
C MET A 36 -6.52 -10.65 -1.44
N LEU A 37 -5.88 -11.57 -0.72
CA LEU A 37 -5.41 -11.28 0.62
C LEU A 37 -4.58 -10.02 0.72
N ASP A 38 -3.71 -9.81 -0.20
CA ASP A 38 -2.85 -8.65 -0.15
C ASP A 38 -3.15 -7.65 -1.27
N GLY A 39 -4.42 -7.62 -1.68
CA GLY A 39 -4.83 -6.71 -2.75
C GLY A 39 -4.50 -5.26 -2.47
N ASP A 40 -4.66 -4.83 -1.22
CA ASP A 40 -4.37 -3.46 -0.84
C ASP A 40 -2.88 -3.16 -1.00
N LEU A 41 -2.03 -4.10 -0.65
CA LEU A 41 -0.59 -3.90 -0.75
C LEU A 41 -0.14 -3.87 -2.21
N ARG A 42 -0.70 -4.75 -3.03
CA ARG A 42 -0.36 -4.76 -4.45
C ARG A 42 -0.85 -3.49 -5.13
N GLN A 43 -2.04 -3.03 -4.76
CA GLN A 43 -2.60 -1.82 -5.31
C GLN A 43 -1.74 -0.62 -4.91
N ALA A 44 -1.31 -0.57 -3.65
CA ALA A 44 -0.49 0.51 -3.16
C ALA A 44 0.84 0.59 -3.92
N PHE A 45 1.47 -0.56 -4.16
CA PHE A 45 2.71 -0.58 -4.91
C PHE A 45 2.46 -0.09 -6.35
N GLY A 46 1.40 -0.57 -6.98
CA GLY A 46 1.06 -0.15 -8.34
C GLY A 46 0.79 1.35 -8.41
N ASP A 47 0.11 1.89 -7.42
CA ASP A 47 -0.17 3.32 -7.35
C ASP A 47 1.13 4.12 -7.24
N ILE A 48 2.07 3.66 -6.43
CA ILE A 48 3.34 4.35 -6.27
C ILE A 48 4.09 4.43 -7.59
N VAL A 49 4.14 3.32 -8.32
CA VAL A 49 4.81 3.28 -9.61
C VAL A 49 4.15 4.25 -10.59
N GLU A 50 2.83 4.24 -10.62
CA GLU A 50 2.07 5.13 -11.50
C GLU A 50 2.28 6.60 -11.13
N ILE A 51 2.28 6.90 -9.85
CA ILE A 51 2.44 8.26 -9.37
C ILE A 51 3.83 8.80 -9.73
N TYR A 52 4.86 8.01 -9.54
CA TYR A 52 6.20 8.45 -9.90
C TYR A 52 6.30 8.71 -11.41
N ALA A 53 5.69 7.86 -12.22
CA ALA A 53 5.68 8.07 -13.66
C ALA A 53 4.91 9.34 -14.04
N ALA A 54 3.79 9.60 -13.37
CA ALA A 54 2.99 10.78 -13.63
C ALA A 54 3.75 12.05 -13.22
N ARG A 55 4.44 12.00 -12.08
CA ARG A 55 5.25 13.14 -11.63
C ARG A 55 6.36 13.44 -12.62
N ASP A 56 7.01 12.41 -13.12
CA ASP A 56 8.08 12.58 -14.09
C ASP A 56 7.55 13.24 -15.37
N ARG A 57 6.38 12.81 -15.83
CA ARG A 57 5.76 13.42 -17.00
C ARG A 57 5.43 14.90 -16.75
N MET A 58 4.98 15.23 -15.55
CA MET A 58 4.66 16.60 -15.20
C MET A 58 5.91 17.48 -15.17
N HIS A 59 7.00 16.95 -14.63
CA HIS A 59 8.25 17.69 -14.62
C HIS A 59 8.76 17.92 -16.04
N LYS A 60 8.60 16.95 -16.92
CA LYS A 60 9.01 17.10 -18.30
C LYS A 60 8.17 18.14 -19.02
N LYS A 61 6.90 18.23 -18.66
CA LYS A 61 5.98 19.15 -19.33
C LYS A 61 6.03 20.56 -18.78
N TYR A 62 6.12 20.71 -17.47
CA TYR A 62 6.01 21.99 -16.80
C TYR A 62 7.30 22.49 -16.16
N GLY A 63 8.34 21.69 -16.14
CA GLY A 63 9.60 22.05 -15.50
C GLY A 63 9.40 22.31 -14.02
N ASP A 64 10.06 23.33 -13.50
CA ASP A 64 10.01 23.65 -12.09
C ASP A 64 8.63 24.08 -11.62
N ALA A 65 7.75 24.47 -12.54
CA ALA A 65 6.40 24.87 -12.16
C ALA A 65 5.51 23.67 -11.80
N ALA A 66 5.96 22.47 -12.10
CA ALA A 66 5.16 21.27 -11.82
C ALA A 66 4.77 21.17 -10.36
N ASP A 67 5.70 21.45 -9.46
CA ASP A 67 5.49 21.28 -8.03
C ASP A 67 4.37 22.16 -7.48
N SER A 68 4.07 23.26 -8.15
CA SER A 68 3.06 24.19 -7.68
C SER A 68 1.67 23.90 -8.19
N ARG A 69 1.54 22.89 -9.03
CA ARG A 69 0.24 22.63 -9.66
C ARG A 69 -0.65 21.79 -8.72
N ASP A 70 -1.94 22.05 -8.79
CA ASP A 70 -2.91 21.33 -7.97
C ASP A 70 -2.91 19.84 -8.29
N ASP A 71 -2.80 19.48 -9.57
CA ASP A 71 -2.79 18.08 -9.95
C ASP A 71 -1.53 17.38 -9.46
N TYR A 72 -0.41 18.10 -9.33
CA TYR A 72 0.79 17.53 -8.75
C TYR A 72 0.57 17.27 -7.26
N GLN A 73 -0.09 18.20 -6.57
CA GLN A 73 -0.38 18.05 -5.15
C GLN A 73 -1.30 16.84 -4.91
N GLU A 74 -2.21 16.59 -5.82
CA GLU A 74 -3.08 15.43 -5.72
C GLU A 74 -2.27 14.14 -5.83
N LEU A 75 -1.25 14.14 -6.69
CA LEU A 75 -0.37 12.97 -6.81
C LEU A 75 0.41 12.76 -5.52
N GLU A 76 0.85 13.86 -4.88
CA GLU A 76 1.59 13.75 -3.63
C GLU A 76 0.70 13.17 -2.53
N ASP A 77 -0.56 13.60 -2.47
CA ASP A 77 -1.50 13.07 -1.48
C ASP A 77 -1.76 11.58 -1.70
N ARG A 78 -1.90 11.20 -2.96
CA ARG A 78 -2.09 9.79 -3.29
C ARG A 78 -0.85 8.96 -2.97
N LEU A 79 0.32 9.55 -3.14
CA LEU A 79 1.58 8.87 -2.82
C LEU A 79 1.65 8.62 -1.32
N ASP A 80 1.33 9.62 -0.51
CA ASP A 80 1.36 9.49 0.94
C ASP A 80 0.40 8.37 1.37
N ASP A 81 -0.76 8.29 0.75
CA ASP A 81 -1.74 7.25 1.08
C ASP A 81 -1.20 5.87 0.73
N ALA A 82 -0.60 5.73 -0.43
CA ALA A 82 -0.07 4.44 -0.86
C ALA A 82 1.09 3.99 0.05
N VAL A 83 1.97 4.92 0.40
CA VAL A 83 3.09 4.62 1.28
C VAL A 83 2.57 4.21 2.65
N GLU A 84 1.57 4.94 3.16
CA GLU A 84 0.99 4.61 4.46
C GLU A 84 0.39 3.20 4.46
N THR A 85 -0.22 2.81 3.35
CA THR A 85 -0.78 1.47 3.23
C THR A 85 0.33 0.42 3.32
N LEU A 86 1.45 0.64 2.64
CA LEU A 86 2.56 -0.31 2.71
C LEU A 86 3.15 -0.40 4.12
N ILE A 87 3.10 0.68 4.86
CA ILE A 87 3.64 0.71 6.21
C ILE A 87 2.70 0.04 7.21
N SER A 88 1.42 0.33 7.11
CA SER A 88 0.46 -0.03 8.15
C SER A 88 -0.31 -1.33 7.94
N VAL A 89 -0.39 -1.81 6.72
CA VAL A 89 -1.14 -3.04 6.45
C VAL A 89 -0.19 -4.24 6.48
N PRO A 90 -0.42 -5.20 7.35
CA PRO A 90 0.44 -6.38 7.41
C PRO A 90 0.26 -7.24 6.15
N ALA A 91 1.33 -7.84 5.69
CA ALA A 91 1.24 -8.78 4.58
C ALA A 91 0.75 -10.12 5.11
N SER A 92 -0.21 -10.69 4.40
CA SER A 92 -0.78 -11.99 4.79
C SER A 92 -0.27 -13.11 3.90
N SER A 93 0.47 -12.80 2.88
CA SER A 93 0.98 -13.79 1.94
C SER A 93 2.26 -13.30 1.30
N MET A 94 2.87 -14.16 0.52
CA MET A 94 4.10 -13.80 -0.19
C MET A 94 3.86 -12.64 -1.18
N ASP A 95 2.66 -12.51 -1.72
CA ASP A 95 2.36 -11.41 -2.64
C ASP A 95 2.50 -10.06 -1.95
N GLY A 96 2.06 -9.98 -0.70
CA GLY A 96 2.21 -8.75 0.08
C GLY A 96 3.67 -8.47 0.42
N ILE A 97 4.41 -9.52 0.75
CA ILE A 97 5.84 -9.42 1.01
C ILE A 97 6.54 -8.87 -0.23
N LYS A 98 6.19 -9.40 -1.40
CA LYS A 98 6.80 -8.96 -2.64
C LYS A 98 6.46 -7.52 -2.96
N ALA A 99 5.23 -7.10 -2.66
CA ALA A 99 4.82 -5.72 -2.91
C ALA A 99 5.68 -4.74 -2.07
N LYS A 100 5.86 -5.05 -0.80
CA LYS A 100 6.69 -4.21 0.07
C LYS A 100 8.15 -4.23 -0.37
N ALA A 101 8.67 -5.41 -0.67
CA ALA A 101 10.05 -5.54 -1.12
C ALA A 101 10.29 -4.82 -2.43
N SER A 102 9.33 -4.89 -3.36
CA SER A 102 9.46 -4.22 -4.64
C SER A 102 9.45 -2.71 -4.47
N ALA A 103 8.65 -2.20 -3.54
CA ALA A 103 8.63 -0.78 -3.27
C ALA A 103 9.98 -0.29 -2.77
N LEU A 104 10.65 -1.09 -1.96
CA LEU A 104 11.95 -0.73 -1.42
C LEU A 104 13.04 -0.61 -2.50
N GLN A 105 12.79 -1.16 -3.68
CA GLN A 105 13.74 -1.12 -4.77
C GLN A 105 13.56 0.08 -5.70
N LEU A 106 12.52 0.88 -5.46
CA LEU A 106 12.28 2.05 -6.29
C LEU A 106 13.22 3.17 -5.88
N ASP A 107 13.94 3.73 -6.84
CA ASP A 107 14.91 4.78 -6.59
C ASP A 107 14.29 5.98 -5.87
N GLU A 108 13.12 6.39 -6.31
CA GLU A 108 12.46 7.56 -5.73
C GLU A 108 12.10 7.31 -4.26
N LEU A 109 11.68 6.10 -3.93
CA LEU A 109 11.33 5.79 -2.57
C LEU A 109 12.60 5.65 -1.71
N PHE A 110 13.64 5.15 -2.30
CA PHE A 110 14.92 5.02 -1.61
C PHE A 110 15.42 6.41 -1.19
N ALA A 111 15.12 7.43 -2.01
CA ALA A 111 15.52 8.79 -1.70
C ALA A 111 14.74 9.37 -0.52
N ASP A 112 13.57 8.82 -0.21
CA ASP A 112 12.81 9.23 0.98
C ASP A 112 13.17 8.26 2.10
N TYR A 113 14.24 8.56 2.80
CA TYR A 113 14.81 7.67 3.79
C TYR A 113 13.80 7.22 4.85
N GLU A 114 12.99 8.13 5.34
CA GLU A 114 12.05 7.80 6.39
C GLU A 114 10.98 6.80 5.91
N ALA A 115 10.38 7.08 4.78
CA ALA A 115 9.36 6.18 4.23
C ALA A 115 9.97 4.82 3.92
N HIS A 116 11.16 4.82 3.32
CA HIS A 116 11.86 3.59 2.98
C HIS A 116 12.10 2.76 4.24
N GLN A 117 12.59 3.40 5.29
CA GLN A 117 12.89 2.72 6.53
C GLN A 117 11.63 2.14 7.18
N GLN A 118 10.53 2.89 7.17
CA GLN A 118 9.31 2.42 7.78
C GLN A 118 8.71 1.23 7.02
N ILE A 119 8.81 1.24 5.70
CA ILE A 119 8.35 0.10 4.91
C ILE A 119 9.24 -1.11 5.20
N ALA A 120 10.54 -0.90 5.32
CA ALA A 120 11.47 -2.00 5.61
C ALA A 120 11.18 -2.63 6.97
N LEU A 121 10.87 -1.82 7.98
CA LEU A 121 10.52 -2.33 9.29
C LEU A 121 9.21 -3.11 9.23
N SER A 122 8.23 -2.60 8.49
CA SER A 122 6.96 -3.30 8.33
C SER A 122 7.17 -4.65 7.64
N LEU A 123 8.04 -4.68 6.64
CA LEU A 123 8.36 -5.92 5.93
C LEU A 123 9.04 -6.92 6.89
N ALA A 124 9.95 -6.43 7.71
CA ALA A 124 10.63 -7.29 8.67
C ALA A 124 9.64 -7.90 9.66
N GLU A 125 8.67 -7.13 10.10
CA GLU A 125 7.64 -7.61 10.99
C GLU A 125 6.80 -8.69 10.32
N ASP A 126 6.45 -8.47 9.06
CA ASP A 126 5.66 -9.42 8.29
C ASP A 126 6.42 -10.74 8.13
N LEU A 127 7.69 -10.66 7.83
CA LEU A 127 8.50 -11.86 7.64
C LEU A 127 8.61 -12.65 8.94
N THR A 128 8.69 -11.95 10.06
CA THR A 128 8.75 -12.60 11.36
C THR A 128 7.42 -13.28 11.66
N ALA A 129 6.32 -12.63 11.34
CA ALA A 129 5.00 -13.18 11.61
C ALA A 129 4.68 -14.39 10.72
N LEU A 130 5.16 -14.38 9.49
CA LEU A 130 4.90 -15.47 8.56
C LEU A 130 5.88 -16.62 8.73
N GLY A 131 7.03 -16.31 9.26
CA GLY A 131 8.05 -17.32 9.50
C GLY A 131 7.74 -18.11 10.74
#